data_cc89db0f35a0eb62aff03e4525b37516
#
_entry.id   cc89db0f35a0eb62aff03e4525b37516
#
_cell.length_a   1.000
_cell.length_b   1.000
_cell.length_c   1.000
_cell.angle_alpha   90.00
_cell.angle_beta   90.00
_cell.angle_gamma   90.00
#
_symmetry.space_group_name_H-M   'P 1'
#
loop_
_entity.id
_entity.type
_entity.pdbx_description
1 polymer ?
#
loop_
_entity_poly.entity_id
_entity_poly.type
_entity_poly.pdbx_seq_one_letter_code
_entity_poly.pdbx_strand_id
1 'polypeptide(L)'
;MALGLQRGERIAIFLDKRFETVIASFGATAAGCVFVPLHPLLKPEQVGYILRDCDVRMLVTSPERLTLLAGVLPECTGLRHVVATDTRTGERTPSAIGWDELLAQPLCAGHRVIDTDVAAILYTSGSTGKPKGVVLSHRNMVAGAKSVALYLENKADDTLLAVLPLSFDAGFSQLTTAFHVGARVVLLNYLLPRDVLKALERENVTGLTAVPPLYIQLAQLDWPGTIGASLRYFANTGGRMPLETLSALRRRVPRTRPFLMYGLTEAFRSTYLPPEEVDRRPDSIGKAIPNAEILVLREDGSVCDAGEPGELVHRGALVGLGYWNDPERTAERYKPLPASIPGRDPGLPLTEYAVFSGDTVRRDADGFLYFIGRRDEMIKTSGFRVSPTEVEEVLYATGKVVECAAFGVEHVTLGQAIHVVATVTGGQAADAGALIAECRVRMPSYMVPSGISFVTESLPRNPNGKIDRKLLATRWTEEHRA
;
A
#
# COMPACT_ATOMS: atom_id res chain seq x y z
N MET A 1 18.82 22.62 -7.00
CA MET A 1 18.93 24.08 -7.05
C MET A 1 19.97 24.54 -8.08
N ALA A 2 21.24 24.14 -7.98
CA ALA A 2 22.28 24.56 -8.94
C ALA A 2 21.94 24.25 -10.42
N LEU A 3 21.14 23.24 -10.69
CA LEU A 3 20.63 22.90 -12.02
C LEU A 3 19.37 23.67 -12.43
N GLY A 4 18.98 24.72 -11.72
CA GLY A 4 17.87 25.60 -12.08
C GLY A 4 16.48 25.08 -11.81
N LEU A 5 16.31 24.04 -10.97
CA LEU A 5 15.00 23.55 -10.57
C LEU A 5 14.23 24.59 -9.75
N GLN A 6 12.96 24.76 -10.05
CA GLN A 6 12.05 25.70 -9.39
C GLN A 6 11.25 25.02 -8.29
N ARG A 7 10.70 25.83 -7.35
CA ARG A 7 9.78 25.34 -6.32
C ARG A 7 8.61 24.59 -6.93
N GLY A 8 8.31 23.42 -6.37
CA GLY A 8 7.20 22.58 -6.82
C GLY A 8 7.48 21.76 -8.08
N GLU A 9 8.66 21.88 -8.71
CA GLU A 9 9.02 21.02 -9.85
C GLU A 9 9.25 19.57 -9.38
N ARG A 10 8.91 18.61 -10.24
CA ARG A 10 8.89 17.19 -9.93
C ARG A 10 10.21 16.54 -10.28
N ILE A 11 10.71 15.73 -9.34
CA ILE A 11 11.89 14.88 -9.47
C ILE A 11 11.42 13.43 -9.39
N ALA A 12 11.46 12.70 -10.49
CA ALA A 12 11.18 11.28 -10.51
C ALA A 12 12.40 10.47 -10.06
N ILE A 13 12.17 9.41 -9.29
CA ILE A 13 13.22 8.53 -8.78
C ILE A 13 12.87 7.10 -9.18
N PHE A 14 13.63 6.55 -10.15
CA PHE A 14 13.43 5.21 -10.68
C PHE A 14 14.63 4.33 -10.34
N LEU A 15 14.70 3.93 -9.08
CA LEU A 15 15.78 3.15 -8.48
C LEU A 15 15.23 2.07 -7.53
N ASP A 16 16.05 1.08 -7.24
CA ASP A 16 15.81 0.16 -6.13
C ASP A 16 15.99 0.87 -4.77
N LYS A 17 15.77 0.16 -3.66
CA LYS A 17 16.06 0.70 -2.33
C LYS A 17 17.57 0.82 -2.14
N ARG A 18 18.07 2.04 -2.17
CA ARG A 18 19.50 2.39 -1.99
C ARG A 18 19.62 3.79 -1.41
N PHE A 19 20.82 4.16 -0.98
CA PHE A 19 21.05 5.46 -0.34
C PHE A 19 20.67 6.62 -1.27
N GLU A 20 20.96 6.51 -2.55
CA GLU A 20 20.66 7.56 -3.54
C GLU A 20 19.14 7.78 -3.68
N THR A 21 18.34 6.73 -3.55
CA THR A 21 16.85 6.85 -3.54
C THR A 21 16.40 7.68 -2.33
N VAL A 22 16.98 7.42 -1.16
CA VAL A 22 16.66 8.17 0.07
C VAL A 22 17.14 9.61 -0.05
N ILE A 23 18.41 9.81 -0.45
CA ILE A 23 19.01 11.15 -0.59
C ILE A 23 18.24 11.99 -1.61
N ALA A 24 17.90 11.41 -2.78
CA ALA A 24 17.15 12.12 -3.80
C ALA A 24 15.74 12.51 -3.32
N SER A 25 15.04 11.63 -2.59
CA SER A 25 13.69 11.91 -2.08
C SER A 25 13.69 13.06 -1.06
N PHE A 26 14.54 12.98 -0.03
CA PHE A 26 14.62 14.02 0.99
C PHE A 26 15.31 15.28 0.47
N GLY A 27 16.31 15.14 -0.40
CA GLY A 27 16.96 16.28 -1.07
C GLY A 27 16.00 17.06 -1.97
N ALA A 28 15.10 16.39 -2.68
CA ALA A 28 14.05 17.04 -3.46
C ALA A 28 13.17 17.92 -2.58
N THR A 29 12.66 17.38 -1.47
CA THR A 29 11.79 18.13 -0.54
C THR A 29 12.54 19.26 0.16
N ALA A 30 13.80 19.06 0.53
CA ALA A 30 14.67 20.10 1.11
C ALA A 30 14.96 21.24 0.11
N ALA A 31 15.01 20.94 -1.18
CA ALA A 31 15.15 21.93 -2.24
C ALA A 31 13.85 22.68 -2.55
N GLY A 32 12.70 22.24 -2.01
CA GLY A 32 11.38 22.76 -2.31
C GLY A 32 10.78 22.19 -3.59
N CYS A 33 11.29 21.05 -4.03
CA CYS A 33 10.75 20.25 -5.14
C CYS A 33 9.86 19.12 -4.64
N VAL A 34 9.18 18.44 -5.55
CA VAL A 34 8.28 17.32 -5.28
C VAL A 34 8.94 16.01 -5.72
N PHE A 35 9.09 15.04 -4.84
CA PHE A 35 9.60 13.74 -5.27
C PHE A 35 8.47 12.82 -5.76
N VAL A 36 8.78 12.04 -6.80
CA VAL A 36 7.88 11.08 -7.43
C VAL A 36 8.60 9.73 -7.49
N PRO A 37 8.45 8.88 -6.47
CA PRO A 37 9.14 7.59 -6.43
C PRO A 37 8.43 6.59 -7.34
N LEU A 38 9.15 6.04 -8.29
CA LEU A 38 8.63 5.07 -9.25
C LEU A 38 8.93 3.66 -8.77
N HIS A 39 7.93 2.77 -8.93
CA HIS A 39 8.12 1.37 -8.54
C HIS A 39 9.16 0.70 -9.45
N PRO A 40 10.17 -0.01 -8.89
CA PRO A 40 11.27 -0.58 -9.67
C PRO A 40 10.86 -1.57 -10.76
N LEU A 41 9.67 -2.17 -10.66
CA LEU A 41 9.15 -3.15 -11.62
C LEU A 41 8.25 -2.55 -12.71
N LEU A 42 8.08 -1.22 -12.75
CA LEU A 42 7.32 -0.57 -13.81
C LEU A 42 7.98 -0.79 -15.17
N LYS A 43 7.13 -0.96 -16.19
CA LYS A 43 7.59 -1.06 -17.57
C LYS A 43 7.88 0.33 -18.16
N PRO A 44 8.71 0.42 -19.20
CA PRO A 44 9.09 1.72 -19.81
C PRO A 44 7.90 2.62 -20.13
N GLU A 45 6.83 2.09 -20.71
CA GLU A 45 5.63 2.83 -21.08
C GLU A 45 4.92 3.43 -19.87
N GLN A 46 4.88 2.68 -18.75
CA GLN A 46 4.30 3.15 -17.50
C GLN A 46 5.15 4.26 -16.88
N VAL A 47 6.47 4.12 -16.92
CA VAL A 47 7.40 5.17 -16.47
C VAL A 47 7.23 6.40 -17.35
N GLY A 48 7.26 6.26 -18.69
CA GLY A 48 7.05 7.35 -19.62
C GLY A 48 5.72 8.08 -19.41
N TYR A 49 4.64 7.33 -19.15
CA TYR A 49 3.35 7.91 -18.77
C TYR A 49 3.48 8.81 -17.55
N ILE A 50 4.08 8.32 -16.44
CA ILE A 50 4.22 9.09 -15.21
C ILE A 50 5.09 10.33 -15.39
N LEU A 51 6.20 10.19 -16.13
CA LEU A 51 7.08 11.33 -16.41
C LEU A 51 6.37 12.46 -17.16
N ARG A 52 5.50 12.13 -18.11
CA ARG A 52 4.69 13.11 -18.86
C ARG A 52 3.54 13.66 -18.01
N ASP A 53 2.80 12.79 -17.32
CA ASP A 53 1.65 13.17 -16.49
C ASP A 53 2.03 14.15 -15.38
N CYS A 54 3.17 13.90 -14.71
CA CYS A 54 3.73 14.80 -13.69
C CYS A 54 4.51 15.98 -14.25
N ASP A 55 4.75 16.05 -15.56
CA ASP A 55 5.65 17.05 -16.14
C ASP A 55 7.01 17.08 -15.39
N VAL A 56 7.65 15.92 -15.29
CA VAL A 56 8.88 15.72 -14.53
C VAL A 56 10.02 16.51 -15.14
N ARG A 57 10.79 17.22 -14.30
CA ARG A 57 11.95 18.02 -14.73
C ARG A 57 13.29 17.32 -14.57
N MET A 58 13.37 16.43 -13.61
CA MET A 58 14.58 15.64 -13.33
C MET A 58 14.20 14.17 -13.11
N LEU A 59 14.95 13.27 -13.69
CA LEU A 59 14.89 11.83 -13.47
C LEU A 59 16.18 11.37 -12.81
N VAL A 60 16.08 10.71 -11.64
CA VAL A 60 17.21 10.01 -11.00
C VAL A 60 17.03 8.51 -11.22
N THR A 61 18.02 7.87 -11.86
CA THR A 61 17.93 6.46 -12.27
C THR A 61 19.32 5.80 -12.30
N SER A 62 19.38 4.51 -12.69
CA SER A 62 20.64 3.80 -12.94
C SER A 62 20.92 3.68 -14.46
N PRO A 63 22.17 3.40 -14.87
CA PRO A 63 22.51 3.22 -16.29
C PRO A 63 21.69 2.14 -16.99
N GLU A 64 21.44 1.00 -16.30
CA GLU A 64 20.66 -0.11 -16.85
C GLU A 64 19.21 0.31 -17.10
N ARG A 65 18.62 1.04 -16.13
CA ARG A 65 17.25 1.56 -16.23
C ARG A 65 17.14 2.67 -17.27
N LEU A 66 18.19 3.51 -17.42
CA LEU A 66 18.24 4.52 -18.47
C LEU A 66 18.21 3.86 -19.84
N THR A 67 18.94 2.75 -20.03
CA THR A 67 18.90 1.96 -21.27
C THR A 67 17.49 1.42 -21.55
N LEU A 68 16.79 0.93 -20.53
CA LEU A 68 15.39 0.47 -20.67
C LEU A 68 14.45 1.59 -21.09
N LEU A 69 14.69 2.82 -20.66
CA LEU A 69 13.84 3.98 -20.93
C LEU A 69 14.17 4.69 -22.25
N ALA A 70 15.23 4.29 -22.97
CA ALA A 70 15.71 4.99 -24.17
C ALA A 70 14.62 5.26 -25.22
N GLY A 71 13.64 4.34 -25.36
CA GLY A 71 12.53 4.49 -26.30
C GLY A 71 11.44 5.47 -25.88
N VAL A 72 11.28 5.75 -24.58
CA VAL A 72 10.19 6.60 -24.05
C VAL A 72 10.64 7.98 -23.61
N LEU A 73 11.92 8.17 -23.27
CA LEU A 73 12.46 9.44 -22.82
C LEU A 73 12.34 10.59 -23.86
N PRO A 74 12.51 10.36 -25.17
CA PRO A 74 12.33 11.42 -26.18
C PRO A 74 10.93 12.05 -26.18
N GLU A 75 9.91 11.31 -25.73
CA GLU A 75 8.54 11.81 -25.62
C GLU A 75 8.30 12.64 -24.34
N CYS A 76 9.24 12.61 -23.39
CA CYS A 76 9.14 13.32 -22.13
C CYS A 76 9.71 14.74 -22.26
N THR A 77 9.07 15.60 -23.05
CA THR A 77 9.56 16.94 -23.42
C THR A 77 9.77 17.89 -22.23
N GLY A 78 9.12 17.63 -21.11
CA GLY A 78 9.34 18.38 -19.85
C GLY A 78 10.64 18.04 -19.14
N LEU A 79 11.25 16.88 -19.43
CA LEU A 79 12.44 16.39 -18.74
C LEU A 79 13.68 17.20 -19.18
N ARG A 80 14.30 17.89 -18.21
CA ARG A 80 15.50 18.72 -18.46
C ARG A 80 16.79 18.04 -18.05
N HIS A 81 16.74 17.23 -17.00
CA HIS A 81 17.91 16.59 -16.41
C HIS A 81 17.66 15.10 -16.18
N VAL A 82 18.65 14.30 -16.52
CA VAL A 82 18.73 12.90 -16.13
C VAL A 82 19.98 12.74 -15.28
N VAL A 83 19.85 12.13 -14.09
CA VAL A 83 20.96 11.83 -13.19
C VAL A 83 21.09 10.32 -13.12
N ALA A 84 22.27 9.81 -13.44
CA ALA A 84 22.58 8.38 -13.37
C ALA A 84 23.49 8.06 -12.19
N THR A 85 23.07 7.05 -11.37
CA THR A 85 23.95 6.47 -10.34
C THR A 85 24.93 5.49 -10.98
N ASP A 86 25.96 5.06 -10.23
CA ASP A 86 26.92 4.02 -10.64
C ASP A 86 27.68 4.30 -11.97
N THR A 87 27.73 5.56 -12.40
CA THR A 87 28.59 5.95 -13.52
C THR A 87 30.03 5.90 -13.05
N ARG A 88 30.87 5.10 -13.73
CA ARG A 88 32.32 5.08 -13.44
C ARG A 88 32.91 6.45 -13.79
N THR A 89 33.83 6.93 -12.95
CA THR A 89 34.56 8.17 -13.20
C THR A 89 35.22 8.10 -14.59
N GLY A 90 34.73 8.92 -15.54
CA GLY A 90 35.22 8.92 -16.93
C GLY A 90 34.28 8.29 -17.98
N GLU A 91 33.28 7.51 -17.60
CA GLU A 91 32.21 7.06 -18.50
C GLU A 91 31.09 8.12 -18.58
N ARG A 92 31.12 8.94 -19.60
CA ARG A 92 30.01 9.86 -19.91
C ARG A 92 28.89 9.07 -20.59
N THR A 93 27.78 8.87 -19.90
CA THR A 93 26.52 8.57 -20.58
C THR A 93 26.15 9.86 -21.35
N PRO A 94 26.07 9.87 -22.68
CA PRO A 94 26.03 11.10 -23.48
C PRO A 94 24.91 12.10 -23.15
N SER A 95 23.96 11.73 -22.29
CA SER A 95 22.79 12.53 -21.95
C SER A 95 22.46 12.59 -20.44
N ALA A 96 23.32 12.08 -19.58
CA ALA A 96 23.06 12.04 -18.14
C ALA A 96 24.19 12.65 -17.31
N ILE A 97 23.84 13.36 -16.24
CA ILE A 97 24.72 13.86 -15.19
C ILE A 97 25.06 12.68 -14.26
N GLY A 98 26.33 12.47 -13.95
CA GLY A 98 26.74 11.48 -12.94
C GLY A 98 26.28 11.86 -11.54
N TRP A 99 25.99 10.87 -10.69
CA TRP A 99 25.60 11.12 -9.31
C TRP A 99 26.63 11.93 -8.54
N ASP A 100 27.92 11.60 -8.66
CA ASP A 100 29.00 12.33 -7.99
C ASP A 100 29.15 13.76 -8.54
N GLU A 101 28.90 13.96 -9.85
CA GLU A 101 28.87 15.29 -10.47
C GLU A 101 27.72 16.14 -9.90
N LEU A 102 26.53 15.51 -9.68
CA LEU A 102 25.42 16.19 -9.01
C LEU A 102 25.80 16.61 -7.58
N LEU A 103 26.44 15.73 -6.82
CA LEU A 103 26.86 16.01 -5.44
C LEU A 103 27.99 17.07 -5.36
N ALA A 104 28.79 17.20 -6.40
CA ALA A 104 29.85 18.20 -6.50
C ALA A 104 29.34 19.61 -6.88
N GLN A 105 28.03 19.75 -7.21
CA GLN A 105 27.46 21.07 -7.51
C GLN A 105 27.53 21.99 -6.29
N PRO A 106 27.68 23.32 -6.50
CA PRO A 106 27.66 24.28 -5.42
C PRO A 106 26.44 24.15 -4.53
N LEU A 107 26.62 24.21 -3.22
CA LEU A 107 25.52 24.24 -2.27
C LEU A 107 24.72 25.54 -2.47
N CYS A 108 23.43 25.40 -2.73
CA CYS A 108 22.49 26.49 -2.86
C CYS A 108 21.42 26.36 -1.77
N ALA A 109 20.93 27.49 -1.29
CA ALA A 109 19.76 27.49 -0.40
C ALA A 109 18.53 26.90 -1.13
N GLY A 110 17.81 26.00 -0.47
CA GLY A 110 16.55 25.49 -0.97
C GLY A 110 15.49 26.61 -1.07
N HIS A 111 14.45 26.39 -1.87
CA HIS A 111 13.29 27.25 -1.87
C HIS A 111 12.59 27.19 -0.51
N ARG A 112 12.10 28.32 -0.06
CA ARG A 112 11.28 28.35 1.16
C ARG A 112 9.99 27.58 0.92
N VAL A 113 9.68 26.62 1.78
CA VAL A 113 8.46 25.79 1.75
C VAL A 113 7.64 26.00 3.00
N ILE A 114 6.35 25.70 2.89
CA ILE A 114 5.41 25.66 4.01
C ILE A 114 4.82 24.24 4.10
N ASP A 115 4.18 23.93 5.20
CA ASP A 115 3.68 22.57 5.48
C ASP A 115 2.59 22.08 4.52
N THR A 116 1.86 23.00 3.88
CA THR A 116 0.84 22.70 2.86
C THR A 116 1.40 22.53 1.45
N ASP A 117 2.69 22.83 1.22
CA ASP A 117 3.32 22.57 -0.07
C ASP A 117 3.33 21.07 -0.36
N VAL A 118 3.27 20.75 -1.66
CA VAL A 118 3.37 19.36 -2.11
C VAL A 118 4.77 18.83 -1.84
N ALA A 119 4.85 17.70 -1.14
CA ALA A 119 6.10 17.00 -0.86
C ALA A 119 6.30 15.82 -1.82
N ALA A 120 5.23 15.06 -2.09
CA ALA A 120 5.30 13.84 -2.88
C ALA A 120 4.07 13.64 -3.77
N ILE A 121 4.27 12.92 -4.89
CA ILE A 121 3.19 12.34 -5.68
C ILE A 121 3.43 10.84 -5.75
N LEU A 122 2.55 10.05 -5.13
CA LEU A 122 2.65 8.60 -5.08
C LEU A 122 1.68 7.97 -6.08
N TYR A 123 2.21 7.30 -7.10
CA TYR A 123 1.37 6.65 -8.10
C TYR A 123 0.85 5.31 -7.63
N THR A 124 -0.46 5.14 -7.73
CA THR A 124 -1.18 3.89 -7.42
C THR A 124 -1.84 3.32 -8.67
N SER A 125 -2.07 2.00 -8.68
CA SER A 125 -2.83 1.36 -9.77
C SER A 125 -4.27 1.88 -9.76
N GLY A 126 -4.71 2.44 -10.89
CA GLY A 126 -6.09 2.90 -11.07
C GLY A 126 -7.02 1.76 -11.51
N SER A 127 -8.29 1.82 -11.12
CA SER A 127 -9.34 0.88 -11.58
C SER A 127 -9.57 0.93 -13.10
N THR A 128 -9.14 2.01 -13.77
CA THR A 128 -9.26 2.23 -15.23
C THR A 128 -8.01 1.82 -16.01
N GLY A 129 -7.03 1.18 -15.37
CA GLY A 129 -5.80 0.72 -16.00
C GLY A 129 -4.65 1.74 -16.05
N LYS A 130 -4.92 3.05 -15.99
CA LYS A 130 -3.87 4.07 -15.89
C LYS A 130 -3.53 4.37 -14.44
N PRO A 131 -2.24 4.48 -14.07
CA PRO A 131 -1.84 4.91 -12.73
C PRO A 131 -2.38 6.30 -12.40
N LYS A 132 -2.72 6.53 -11.12
CA LYS A 132 -3.15 7.84 -10.61
C LYS A 132 -2.17 8.31 -9.54
N GLY A 133 -1.77 9.58 -9.60
CA GLY A 133 -0.82 10.19 -8.67
C GLY A 133 -1.54 10.80 -7.46
N VAL A 134 -1.37 10.22 -6.29
CA VAL A 134 -1.89 10.79 -5.03
C VAL A 134 -0.96 11.89 -4.56
N VAL A 135 -1.50 13.09 -4.37
CA VAL A 135 -0.74 14.29 -3.98
C VAL A 135 -0.69 14.41 -2.47
N LEU A 136 0.51 14.42 -1.89
CA LEU A 136 0.74 14.53 -0.45
C LEU A 136 1.56 15.78 -0.13
N SER A 137 1.11 16.53 0.87
CA SER A 137 1.82 17.69 1.40
C SER A 137 2.89 17.28 2.43
N HIS A 138 3.79 18.23 2.76
CA HIS A 138 4.70 18.07 3.90
C HIS A 138 3.93 17.79 5.20
N ARG A 139 2.78 18.47 5.42
CA ARG A 139 1.90 18.23 6.57
C ARG A 139 1.45 16.78 6.65
N ASN A 140 0.97 16.22 5.54
CA ASN A 140 0.52 14.82 5.51
C ASN A 140 1.64 13.85 5.87
N MET A 141 2.82 14.04 5.27
CA MET A 141 3.99 13.18 5.48
C MET A 141 4.48 13.24 6.93
N VAL A 142 4.58 14.44 7.50
CA VAL A 142 5.02 14.64 8.90
C VAL A 142 3.97 14.14 9.89
N ALA A 143 2.68 14.41 9.67
CA ALA A 143 1.61 13.89 10.51
C ALA A 143 1.58 12.35 10.50
N GLY A 144 1.76 11.75 9.31
CA GLY A 144 1.87 10.30 9.15
C GLY A 144 3.06 9.71 9.93
N ALA A 145 4.26 10.31 9.79
CA ALA A 145 5.45 9.87 10.51
C ALA A 145 5.25 9.90 12.04
N LYS A 146 4.71 11.01 12.56
CA LYS A 146 4.40 11.16 14.00
C LYS A 146 3.38 10.15 14.49
N SER A 147 2.28 9.98 13.75
CA SER A 147 1.20 9.07 14.13
C SER A 147 1.67 7.62 14.15
N VAL A 148 2.41 7.18 13.12
CA VAL A 148 2.94 5.82 13.03
C VAL A 148 3.98 5.55 14.11
N ALA A 149 4.93 6.48 14.32
CA ALA A 149 5.94 6.35 15.37
C ALA A 149 5.31 6.23 16.76
N LEU A 150 4.23 6.97 17.02
CA LEU A 150 3.55 6.98 18.31
C LEU A 150 2.91 5.62 18.62
N TYR A 151 2.07 5.07 17.72
CA TYR A 151 1.37 3.81 18.04
C TYR A 151 2.26 2.56 17.92
N LEU A 152 3.33 2.59 17.09
CA LEU A 152 4.34 1.53 17.07
C LEU A 152 5.38 1.66 18.19
N GLU A 153 5.28 2.74 18.99
CA GLU A 153 6.20 3.05 20.08
C GLU A 153 7.65 3.06 19.62
N ASN A 154 7.91 3.65 18.43
CA ASN A 154 9.26 3.72 17.88
C ASN A 154 10.11 4.71 18.66
N LYS A 155 11.39 4.39 18.78
CA LYS A 155 12.41 5.16 19.52
C LYS A 155 13.77 5.12 18.81
N ALA A 156 14.70 5.96 19.26
CA ALA A 156 15.96 6.19 18.59
C ALA A 156 16.87 4.95 18.52
N ASP A 157 16.74 4.01 19.45
CA ASP A 157 17.48 2.75 19.47
C ASP A 157 16.85 1.63 18.63
N ASP A 158 15.73 1.90 17.95
CA ASP A 158 15.14 0.94 17.03
C ASP A 158 15.96 0.76 15.74
N THR A 159 15.85 -0.43 15.17
CA THR A 159 16.30 -0.76 13.84
C THR A 159 15.13 -1.28 13.04
N LEU A 160 14.71 -0.53 12.02
CA LEU A 160 13.57 -0.90 11.15
C LEU A 160 14.08 -1.52 9.86
N LEU A 161 13.46 -2.64 9.42
CA LEU A 161 13.79 -3.29 8.16
C LEU A 161 12.85 -2.81 7.06
N ALA A 162 13.38 -2.05 6.10
CA ALA A 162 12.63 -1.55 4.95
C ALA A 162 12.55 -2.61 3.85
N VAL A 163 11.54 -3.48 3.92
CA VAL A 163 11.28 -4.54 2.91
C VAL A 163 10.32 -4.10 1.82
N LEU A 164 9.42 -3.15 2.10
CA LEU A 164 8.44 -2.65 1.14
C LEU A 164 9.07 -1.68 0.13
N PRO A 165 8.56 -1.60 -1.11
CA PRO A 165 9.02 -0.61 -2.09
C PRO A 165 8.84 0.81 -1.58
N LEU A 166 9.82 1.69 -1.78
CA LEU A 166 9.76 3.09 -1.35
C LEU A 166 8.78 3.95 -2.17
N SER A 167 8.31 3.44 -3.30
CA SER A 167 7.24 4.04 -4.10
C SER A 167 5.83 3.78 -3.54
N PHE A 168 5.72 2.93 -2.53
CA PHE A 168 4.49 2.63 -1.82
C PHE A 168 4.44 3.44 -0.53
N ASP A 169 3.28 4.01 -0.19
CA ASP A 169 3.11 4.86 1.00
C ASP A 169 3.63 4.20 2.28
N ALA A 170 3.28 2.91 2.50
CA ALA A 170 3.77 2.15 3.63
C ALA A 170 5.28 1.86 3.57
N GLY A 171 5.83 1.72 2.37
CA GLY A 171 7.27 1.55 2.18
C GLY A 171 8.03 2.82 2.54
N PHE A 172 7.60 3.97 2.02
CA PHE A 172 8.22 5.25 2.36
C PHE A 172 8.03 5.63 3.84
N SER A 173 6.89 5.23 4.43
CA SER A 173 6.61 5.42 5.86
C SER A 173 7.64 4.78 6.77
N GLN A 174 8.28 3.67 6.36
CA GLN A 174 9.37 3.06 7.14
C GLN A 174 10.56 4.02 7.34
N LEU A 175 10.87 4.83 6.31
CA LEU A 175 11.90 5.86 6.39
C LEU A 175 11.45 7.04 7.28
N THR A 176 10.28 7.62 6.98
CA THR A 176 9.82 8.83 7.68
C THR A 176 9.56 8.57 9.16
N THR A 177 9.03 7.39 9.50
CA THR A 177 8.79 6.97 10.88
C THR A 177 10.11 6.80 11.65
N ALA A 178 11.09 6.08 11.06
CA ALA A 178 12.39 5.89 11.68
C ALA A 178 13.12 7.22 11.88
N PHE A 179 13.19 8.04 10.84
CA PHE A 179 13.91 9.32 10.90
C PHE A 179 13.26 10.32 11.85
N HIS A 180 11.93 10.25 12.01
CA HIS A 180 11.23 11.08 12.98
C HIS A 180 11.73 10.87 14.42
N VAL A 181 12.08 9.65 14.77
CA VAL A 181 12.57 9.29 16.13
C VAL A 181 14.09 9.13 16.20
N GLY A 182 14.82 9.29 15.08
CA GLY A 182 16.27 9.09 15.02
C GLY A 182 16.70 7.62 14.99
N ALA A 183 15.81 6.71 14.59
CA ALA A 183 16.09 5.27 14.48
C ALA A 183 16.88 4.91 13.21
N ARG A 184 17.51 3.73 13.24
CA ARG A 184 18.23 3.15 12.11
C ARG A 184 17.25 2.47 11.14
N VAL A 185 17.53 2.60 9.83
CA VAL A 185 16.81 1.85 8.79
C VAL A 185 17.77 0.97 8.00
N VAL A 186 17.42 -0.30 7.83
CA VAL A 186 18.11 -1.24 6.96
C VAL A 186 17.35 -1.34 5.65
N LEU A 187 17.95 -0.90 4.54
CA LEU A 187 17.37 -1.01 3.20
C LEU A 187 17.62 -2.42 2.66
N LEU A 188 16.56 -3.17 2.38
CA LEU A 188 16.68 -4.55 1.89
C LEU A 188 15.95 -4.74 0.56
N ASN A 189 16.71 -5.04 -0.49
CA ASN A 189 16.19 -5.61 -1.73
C ASN A 189 16.36 -7.13 -1.63
N TYR A 190 15.30 -7.86 -1.31
CA TYR A 190 15.33 -9.31 -1.17
C TYR A 190 14.82 -9.99 -2.45
N LEU A 191 15.37 -11.15 -2.75
CA LEU A 191 14.89 -12.04 -3.82
C LEU A 191 14.06 -13.19 -3.23
N LEU A 192 14.47 -13.70 -2.08
CA LEU A 192 13.81 -14.81 -1.41
C LEU A 192 13.41 -14.42 0.02
N PRO A 193 12.29 -14.94 0.54
CA PRO A 193 11.82 -14.63 1.90
C PRO A 193 12.87 -14.93 2.99
N ARG A 194 13.72 -15.96 2.80
CA ARG A 194 14.84 -16.27 3.72
C ARG A 194 15.85 -15.14 3.86
N ASP A 195 15.97 -14.26 2.85
CA ASP A 195 16.89 -13.11 2.93
C ASP A 195 16.39 -12.10 3.96
N VAL A 196 15.06 -11.99 4.12
CA VAL A 196 14.43 -11.19 5.17
C VAL A 196 14.80 -11.73 6.54
N LEU A 197 14.68 -13.05 6.78
CA LEU A 197 15.05 -13.65 8.06
C LEU A 197 16.53 -13.45 8.39
N LYS A 198 17.43 -13.61 7.41
CA LYS A 198 18.87 -13.34 7.58
C LYS A 198 19.13 -11.88 7.95
N ALA A 199 18.39 -10.94 7.35
CA ALA A 199 18.54 -9.52 7.68
C ALA A 199 17.98 -9.21 9.08
N LEU A 200 16.83 -9.79 9.45
CA LEU A 200 16.27 -9.64 10.82
C LEU A 200 17.28 -10.05 11.87
N GLU A 201 17.95 -11.18 11.68
CA GLU A 201 18.96 -11.70 12.62
C GLU A 201 20.24 -10.86 12.60
N ARG A 202 20.87 -10.71 11.43
CA ARG A 202 22.16 -10.04 11.27
C ARG A 202 22.16 -8.61 11.77
N GLU A 203 21.07 -7.88 11.51
CA GLU A 203 20.95 -6.46 11.81
C GLU A 203 20.29 -6.19 13.17
N ASN A 204 19.92 -7.23 13.94
CA ASN A 204 19.18 -7.11 15.20
C ASN A 204 17.94 -6.20 15.06
N VAL A 205 17.13 -6.49 14.03
CA VAL A 205 15.95 -5.68 13.69
C VAL A 205 14.93 -5.71 14.81
N THR A 206 14.41 -4.53 15.15
CA THR A 206 13.39 -4.37 16.21
C THR A 206 11.99 -4.20 15.66
N GLY A 207 11.83 -3.74 14.41
CA GLY A 207 10.55 -3.52 13.79
C GLY A 207 10.49 -3.97 12.31
N LEU A 208 9.48 -4.78 11.98
CA LEU A 208 9.20 -5.24 10.63
C LEU A 208 7.79 -4.83 10.21
N THR A 209 7.67 -4.01 9.17
CA THR A 209 6.39 -3.73 8.51
C THR A 209 6.37 -4.40 7.14
N ALA A 210 5.37 -5.25 6.88
CA ALA A 210 5.26 -5.96 5.61
C ALA A 210 3.79 -6.16 5.19
N VAL A 211 3.61 -6.73 4.01
CA VAL A 211 2.30 -7.10 3.45
C VAL A 211 2.02 -8.59 3.67
N PRO A 212 0.73 -9.02 3.66
CA PRO A 212 0.36 -10.42 3.89
C PRO A 212 1.12 -11.44 3.05
N PRO A 213 1.35 -11.23 1.75
CA PRO A 213 2.08 -12.21 0.93
C PRO A 213 3.48 -12.54 1.47
N LEU A 214 4.21 -11.52 1.95
CA LEU A 214 5.52 -11.78 2.54
C LEU A 214 5.38 -12.53 3.87
N TYR A 215 4.40 -12.16 4.71
CA TYR A 215 4.17 -12.86 5.97
C TYR A 215 3.73 -14.31 5.79
N ILE A 216 2.92 -14.63 4.77
CA ILE A 216 2.54 -16.00 4.42
C ILE A 216 3.79 -16.81 4.08
N GLN A 217 4.69 -16.27 3.27
CA GLN A 217 5.94 -16.93 2.92
C GLN A 217 6.88 -17.09 4.13
N LEU A 218 7.03 -16.05 4.95
CA LEU A 218 7.84 -16.09 6.16
C LEU A 218 7.30 -17.09 7.18
N ALA A 219 5.98 -17.24 7.30
CA ALA A 219 5.36 -18.20 8.19
C ALA A 219 5.64 -19.68 7.84
N GLN A 220 6.05 -19.96 6.60
CA GLN A 220 6.41 -21.30 6.14
C GLN A 220 7.88 -21.64 6.40
N LEU A 221 8.70 -20.68 6.80
CA LEU A 221 10.13 -20.88 7.04
C LEU A 221 10.41 -21.17 8.52
N ASP A 222 11.56 -21.78 8.77
CA ASP A 222 12.11 -21.91 10.12
C ASP A 222 12.81 -20.60 10.51
N TRP A 223 12.43 -20.06 11.66
CA TRP A 223 12.98 -18.81 12.16
C TRP A 223 14.11 -19.08 13.14
N PRO A 224 15.28 -18.45 13.00
CA PRO A 224 16.30 -18.46 14.03
C PRO A 224 15.74 -17.92 15.37
N GLY A 225 16.01 -18.65 16.47
CA GLY A 225 15.48 -18.27 17.80
C GLY A 225 15.96 -16.90 18.28
N THR A 226 17.08 -16.42 17.76
CA THR A 226 17.69 -15.10 18.02
C THR A 226 16.79 -13.93 17.59
N ILE A 227 16.01 -14.09 16.52
CA ILE A 227 15.11 -13.02 16.01
C ILE A 227 14.09 -12.61 17.07
N GLY A 228 13.53 -13.55 17.79
CA GLY A 228 12.54 -13.29 18.84
C GLY A 228 13.08 -12.50 20.04
N ALA A 229 14.40 -12.36 20.18
CA ALA A 229 15.01 -11.57 21.24
C ALA A 229 15.06 -10.06 20.89
N SER A 230 15.24 -9.72 19.61
CA SER A 230 15.37 -8.34 19.15
C SER A 230 14.06 -7.76 18.60
N LEU A 231 13.25 -8.56 17.88
CA LEU A 231 12.06 -8.10 17.18
C LEU A 231 10.92 -7.74 18.16
N ARG A 232 10.72 -6.44 18.39
CA ARG A 232 9.69 -5.92 19.30
C ARG A 232 8.29 -6.03 18.70
N TYR A 233 8.17 -5.74 17.39
CA TYR A 233 6.90 -5.83 16.71
C TYR A 233 7.05 -6.28 15.26
N PHE A 234 5.97 -6.87 14.77
CA PHE A 234 5.71 -6.95 13.34
C PHE A 234 4.36 -6.29 13.02
N ALA A 235 4.31 -5.55 11.91
CA ALA A 235 3.15 -4.77 11.52
C ALA A 235 2.69 -5.19 10.12
N ASN A 236 1.39 -5.50 9.99
CA ASN A 236 0.79 -5.86 8.72
C ASN A 236 0.08 -4.67 8.09
N THR A 237 0.25 -4.48 6.78
CA THR A 237 -0.43 -3.43 6.00
C THR A 237 -0.75 -3.90 4.59
N GLY A 238 -1.56 -3.14 3.87
CA GLY A 238 -1.81 -3.38 2.44
C GLY A 238 -2.78 -4.50 2.11
N GLY A 239 -3.23 -5.26 3.11
CA GLY A 239 -4.19 -6.35 2.99
C GLY A 239 -4.49 -6.96 4.34
N ARG A 240 -5.54 -7.80 4.40
CA ARG A 240 -5.86 -8.53 5.64
C ARG A 240 -4.85 -9.65 5.86
N MET A 241 -4.36 -9.76 7.10
CA MET A 241 -3.52 -10.85 7.56
C MET A 241 -4.38 -12.11 7.78
N PRO A 242 -4.13 -13.24 7.10
CA PRO A 242 -4.84 -14.48 7.39
C PRO A 242 -4.60 -14.93 8.83
N LEU A 243 -5.66 -15.39 9.51
CA LEU A 243 -5.57 -15.78 10.92
C LEU A 243 -4.58 -16.92 11.17
N GLU A 244 -4.51 -17.89 10.24
CA GLU A 244 -3.52 -18.97 10.28
C GLU A 244 -2.08 -18.45 10.23
N THR A 245 -1.81 -17.51 9.32
CA THR A 245 -0.49 -16.87 9.19
C THR A 245 -0.13 -16.09 10.46
N LEU A 246 -1.07 -15.30 10.98
CA LEU A 246 -0.88 -14.56 12.24
C LEU A 246 -0.55 -15.51 13.40
N SER A 247 -1.31 -16.59 13.55
CA SER A 247 -1.11 -17.60 14.57
C SER A 247 0.26 -18.30 14.42
N ALA A 248 0.66 -18.63 13.19
CA ALA A 248 1.94 -19.25 12.92
C ALA A 248 3.12 -18.31 13.28
N LEU A 249 3.06 -17.04 12.92
CA LEU A 249 4.08 -16.04 13.26
C LEU A 249 4.18 -15.86 14.79
N ARG A 250 3.05 -15.72 15.49
CA ARG A 250 3.03 -15.56 16.94
C ARG A 250 3.61 -16.76 17.70
N ARG A 251 3.46 -17.98 17.16
CA ARG A 251 4.14 -19.18 17.74
C ARG A 251 5.66 -19.11 17.58
N ARG A 252 6.18 -18.53 16.47
CA ARG A 252 7.63 -18.42 16.23
C ARG A 252 8.29 -17.33 17.04
N VAL A 253 7.61 -16.21 17.23
CA VAL A 253 8.10 -15.04 17.96
C VAL A 253 7.10 -14.56 19.00
N PRO A 254 6.88 -15.33 20.08
CA PRO A 254 5.77 -15.14 21.02
C PRO A 254 5.85 -13.84 21.84
N ARG A 255 7.02 -13.20 21.90
CA ARG A 255 7.22 -11.92 22.61
C ARG A 255 7.04 -10.71 21.68
N THR A 256 6.97 -10.93 20.38
CA THR A 256 6.83 -9.88 19.37
C THR A 256 5.38 -9.43 19.26
N ARG A 257 5.14 -8.13 19.35
CA ARG A 257 3.79 -7.54 19.32
C ARG A 257 3.27 -7.43 17.87
N PRO A 258 2.10 -8.01 17.53
CA PRO A 258 1.50 -7.90 16.21
C PRO A 258 0.65 -6.63 16.10
N PHE A 259 0.92 -5.76 15.12
CA PHE A 259 0.08 -4.62 14.76
C PHE A 259 -0.62 -4.89 13.43
N LEU A 260 -1.95 -4.97 13.44
CA LEU A 260 -2.74 -5.11 12.22
C LEU A 260 -3.22 -3.73 11.79
N MET A 261 -2.76 -3.27 10.63
CA MET A 261 -3.00 -1.91 10.17
C MET A 261 -3.84 -1.90 8.90
N TYR A 262 -4.67 -0.87 8.77
CA TYR A 262 -5.39 -0.55 7.54
C TYR A 262 -5.11 0.91 7.14
N GLY A 263 -5.04 1.15 5.84
CA GLY A 263 -4.85 2.49 5.29
C GLY A 263 -5.02 2.52 3.79
N LEU A 264 -5.06 3.72 3.25
CA LEU A 264 -5.13 4.02 1.83
C LEU A 264 -4.18 5.18 1.54
N THR A 265 -3.60 5.19 0.36
CA THR A 265 -2.58 6.19 -0.02
C THR A 265 -3.14 7.61 0.05
N GLU A 266 -4.43 7.79 -0.23
CA GLU A 266 -5.16 9.06 -0.19
C GLU A 266 -5.21 9.71 1.20
N ALA A 267 -5.02 8.90 2.27
CA ALA A 267 -4.97 9.34 3.66
C ALA A 267 -3.78 8.74 4.43
N PHE A 268 -2.79 8.24 3.71
CA PHE A 268 -1.51 7.69 4.17
C PHE A 268 -1.65 6.50 5.14
N ARG A 269 -2.38 6.62 6.25
CA ARG A 269 -2.72 5.57 7.24
C ARG A 269 -4.04 5.92 7.89
N SER A 270 -4.83 4.92 8.23
CA SER A 270 -6.16 5.18 8.80
C SER A 270 -6.36 4.53 10.16
N THR A 271 -6.11 3.23 10.29
CA THR A 271 -6.39 2.51 11.54
C THR A 271 -5.30 1.51 11.89
N TYR A 272 -5.25 1.12 13.15
CA TYR A 272 -4.47 -0.02 13.64
C TYR A 272 -5.24 -0.75 14.74
N LEU A 273 -5.05 -2.06 14.81
CA LEU A 273 -5.50 -2.89 15.93
C LEU A 273 -4.36 -2.97 16.95
N PRO A 274 -4.58 -2.51 18.19
CA PRO A 274 -3.60 -2.67 19.26
C PRO A 274 -3.27 -4.14 19.50
N PRO A 275 -2.00 -4.50 19.77
CA PRO A 275 -1.59 -5.89 19.98
C PRO A 275 -2.38 -6.64 21.07
N GLU A 276 -2.80 -5.96 22.11
CA GLU A 276 -3.61 -6.48 23.23
C GLU A 276 -5.03 -6.86 22.84
N GLU A 277 -5.53 -6.34 21.72
CA GLU A 277 -6.88 -6.65 21.22
C GLU A 277 -6.88 -7.77 20.17
N VAL A 278 -5.72 -8.21 19.70
CA VAL A 278 -5.62 -9.19 18.60
C VAL A 278 -6.28 -10.54 18.95
N ASP A 279 -6.23 -10.98 20.19
CA ASP A 279 -6.88 -12.24 20.64
C ASP A 279 -8.40 -12.10 20.74
N ARG A 280 -8.90 -10.91 21.06
CA ARG A 280 -10.34 -10.64 21.20
C ARG A 280 -11.00 -10.28 19.88
N ARG A 281 -10.25 -9.64 18.95
CA ARG A 281 -10.76 -9.07 17.69
C ARG A 281 -9.79 -9.30 16.52
N PRO A 282 -9.42 -10.55 16.22
CA PRO A 282 -8.37 -10.85 15.25
C PRO A 282 -8.73 -10.46 13.82
N ASP A 283 -10.00 -10.21 13.54
CA ASP A 283 -10.57 -9.79 12.25
C ASP A 283 -10.80 -8.27 12.14
N SER A 284 -10.57 -7.52 13.23
CA SER A 284 -10.72 -6.07 13.23
C SER A 284 -9.54 -5.37 12.54
N ILE A 285 -9.84 -4.28 11.84
CA ILE A 285 -8.84 -3.32 11.36
C ILE A 285 -8.51 -2.25 12.41
N GLY A 286 -9.04 -2.38 13.62
CA GLY A 286 -8.73 -1.54 14.77
C GLY A 286 -9.52 -0.23 14.84
N LYS A 287 -8.89 0.79 15.40
CA LYS A 287 -9.43 2.15 15.57
C LYS A 287 -8.55 3.15 14.84
N ALA A 288 -9.05 4.40 14.73
CA ALA A 288 -8.30 5.50 14.13
C ALA A 288 -6.91 5.67 14.77
N ILE A 289 -5.93 5.97 13.93
CA ILE A 289 -4.58 6.36 14.39
C ILE A 289 -4.59 7.78 14.98
N PRO A 290 -3.56 8.19 15.73
CA PRO A 290 -3.42 9.57 16.17
C PRO A 290 -3.50 10.57 14.99
N ASN A 291 -4.10 11.74 15.22
CA ASN A 291 -4.35 12.80 14.23
C ASN A 291 -5.32 12.43 13.09
N ALA A 292 -6.09 11.35 13.26
CA ALA A 292 -7.14 10.94 12.34
C ALA A 292 -8.44 10.64 13.10
N GLU A 293 -9.56 10.83 12.42
CA GLU A 293 -10.87 10.34 12.84
C GLU A 293 -11.47 9.53 11.69
N ILE A 294 -12.05 8.38 12.04
CA ILE A 294 -12.73 7.52 11.09
C ILE A 294 -14.21 7.52 11.37
N LEU A 295 -14.95 7.94 10.36
CA LEU A 295 -16.42 7.92 10.36
C LEU A 295 -16.89 6.71 9.54
N VAL A 296 -18.05 6.18 9.88
CA VAL A 296 -18.77 5.18 9.08
C VAL A 296 -20.07 5.85 8.66
N LEU A 297 -20.21 6.15 7.37
CA LEU A 297 -21.33 6.96 6.86
C LEU A 297 -22.25 6.15 5.93
N ARG A 298 -23.56 6.41 6.08
CA ARG A 298 -24.58 5.98 5.11
C ARG A 298 -24.44 6.75 3.80
N GLU A 299 -25.18 6.35 2.78
CA GLU A 299 -25.18 7.04 1.48
C GLU A 299 -25.73 8.48 1.54
N ASP A 300 -26.60 8.77 2.51
CA ASP A 300 -27.13 10.10 2.77
C ASP A 300 -26.18 11.00 3.56
N GLY A 301 -25.01 10.50 3.95
CA GLY A 301 -23.98 11.20 4.71
C GLY A 301 -24.22 11.19 6.23
N SER A 302 -25.25 10.54 6.74
CA SER A 302 -25.46 10.37 8.18
C SER A 302 -24.51 9.29 8.75
N VAL A 303 -24.22 9.39 10.05
CA VAL A 303 -23.34 8.42 10.75
C VAL A 303 -24.11 7.12 11.00
N CYS A 304 -23.49 5.98 10.68
CA CYS A 304 -24.03 4.67 10.97
C CYS A 304 -24.07 4.36 12.47
N ASP A 305 -25.07 3.59 12.86
CA ASP A 305 -25.16 3.01 14.20
C ASP A 305 -24.12 1.89 14.41
N ALA A 306 -23.91 1.47 15.66
CA ALA A 306 -23.03 0.35 15.96
C ALA A 306 -23.51 -0.94 15.28
N GLY A 307 -22.62 -1.62 14.57
CA GLY A 307 -22.92 -2.83 13.81
C GLY A 307 -23.45 -2.60 12.39
N GLU A 308 -23.89 -1.39 12.06
CA GLU A 308 -24.41 -1.04 10.74
C GLU A 308 -23.28 -0.86 9.73
N PRO A 309 -23.37 -1.46 8.53
CA PRO A 309 -22.42 -1.25 7.45
C PRO A 309 -22.55 0.15 6.82
N GLY A 310 -21.40 0.79 6.56
CA GLY A 310 -21.35 2.06 5.84
C GLY A 310 -19.98 2.29 5.20
N GLU A 311 -19.83 3.43 4.52
CA GLU A 311 -18.56 3.80 3.91
C GLU A 311 -17.58 4.32 4.97
N LEU A 312 -16.34 3.82 4.94
CA LEU A 312 -15.25 4.36 5.74
C LEU A 312 -14.86 5.74 5.19
N VAL A 313 -14.95 6.75 6.03
CA VAL A 313 -14.56 8.13 5.71
C VAL A 313 -13.47 8.58 6.69
N HIS A 314 -12.33 9.00 6.13
CA HIS A 314 -11.17 9.44 6.91
C HIS A 314 -11.07 10.96 6.89
N ARG A 315 -11.06 11.60 8.08
CA ARG A 315 -10.77 13.02 8.26
C ARG A 315 -9.53 13.23 9.13
N GLY A 316 -8.88 14.37 8.95
CA GLY A 316 -7.72 14.77 9.76
C GLY A 316 -6.50 15.17 8.95
N ALA A 317 -5.37 15.34 9.64
CA ALA A 317 -4.13 15.89 9.08
C ALA A 317 -3.49 15.05 7.97
N LEU A 318 -3.89 13.76 7.83
CA LEU A 318 -3.35 12.84 6.86
C LEU A 318 -4.08 12.85 5.51
N VAL A 319 -5.24 13.52 5.41
CA VAL A 319 -6.00 13.67 4.17
C VAL A 319 -5.14 14.35 3.12
N GLY A 320 -4.87 13.67 2.01
CA GLY A 320 -4.08 14.16 0.89
C GLY A 320 -4.73 15.35 0.17
N LEU A 321 -4.05 15.88 -0.84
CA LEU A 321 -4.49 17.06 -1.58
C LEU A 321 -5.32 16.72 -2.84
N GLY A 322 -5.55 15.44 -3.12
CA GLY A 322 -6.27 14.98 -4.30
C GLY A 322 -5.41 14.12 -5.21
N TYR A 323 -5.87 13.93 -6.44
CA TYR A 323 -5.13 13.24 -7.49
C TYR A 323 -4.53 14.24 -8.47
N TRP A 324 -3.28 14.01 -8.85
CA TRP A 324 -2.57 14.85 -9.80
C TRP A 324 -3.26 14.82 -11.17
N ASN A 325 -3.53 16.00 -11.74
CA ASN A 325 -4.20 16.19 -13.04
C ASN A 325 -5.55 15.45 -13.20
N ASP A 326 -6.22 15.10 -12.10
CA ASP A 326 -7.49 14.36 -12.15
C ASP A 326 -8.53 14.96 -11.19
N PRO A 327 -9.12 16.11 -11.54
CA PRO A 327 -10.10 16.79 -10.69
C PRO A 327 -11.41 15.98 -10.53
N GLU A 328 -11.80 15.19 -11.53
CA GLU A 328 -13.03 14.41 -11.48
C GLU A 328 -12.93 13.31 -10.42
N ARG A 329 -11.89 12.48 -10.48
CA ARG A 329 -11.66 11.46 -9.44
C ARG A 329 -11.32 12.07 -8.08
N THR A 330 -10.68 13.25 -8.06
CA THR A 330 -10.48 13.99 -6.81
C THR A 330 -11.82 14.30 -6.17
N ALA A 331 -12.78 14.83 -6.91
CA ALA A 331 -14.11 15.14 -6.41
C ALA A 331 -14.92 13.90 -5.99
N GLU A 332 -14.65 12.73 -6.56
CA GLU A 332 -15.27 11.46 -6.15
C GLU A 332 -14.78 10.96 -4.78
N ARG A 333 -13.51 11.20 -4.45
CA ARG A 333 -12.84 10.66 -3.26
C ARG A 333 -12.65 11.67 -2.15
N TYR A 334 -12.33 12.91 -2.49
CA TYR A 334 -12.12 14.00 -1.55
C TYR A 334 -13.35 14.88 -1.53
N LYS A 335 -14.24 14.64 -0.56
CA LYS A 335 -15.53 15.33 -0.49
C LYS A 335 -15.62 16.20 0.75
N PRO A 336 -16.41 17.28 0.68
CA PRO A 336 -16.81 18.03 1.87
C PRO A 336 -17.47 17.12 2.90
N LEU A 337 -17.08 17.25 4.15
CA LEU A 337 -17.79 16.59 5.24
C LEU A 337 -19.19 17.18 5.38
N PRO A 338 -20.22 16.33 5.58
CA PRO A 338 -21.57 16.82 5.89
C PRO A 338 -21.57 17.73 7.13
N ALA A 339 -22.39 18.78 7.10
CA ALA A 339 -22.49 19.71 8.23
C ALA A 339 -23.02 19.07 9.52
N SER A 340 -23.73 17.95 9.39
CA SER A 340 -24.33 17.17 10.48
C SER A 340 -23.34 16.28 11.24
N ILE A 341 -22.08 16.21 10.82
CA ILE A 341 -21.09 15.33 11.49
C ILE A 341 -20.82 15.83 12.92
N PRO A 342 -20.93 14.95 13.93
CA PRO A 342 -20.61 15.28 15.31
C PRO A 342 -19.16 15.77 15.45
N GLY A 343 -18.95 16.77 16.31
CA GLY A 343 -17.64 17.37 16.55
C GLY A 343 -17.15 18.36 15.48
N ARG A 344 -17.95 18.61 14.43
CA ARG A 344 -17.73 19.73 13.53
C ARG A 344 -18.43 20.97 14.09
N ASP A 345 -17.67 22.04 14.27
CA ASP A 345 -18.24 23.31 14.69
C ASP A 345 -18.97 23.97 13.51
N PRO A 346 -20.31 24.16 13.59
CA PRO A 346 -21.09 24.80 12.51
C PRO A 346 -20.72 26.28 12.29
N GLY A 347 -20.06 26.90 13.25
CA GLY A 347 -19.57 28.28 13.15
C GLY A 347 -18.31 28.45 12.32
N LEU A 348 -17.61 27.34 11.95
CA LEU A 348 -16.43 27.41 11.11
C LEU A 348 -16.81 27.51 9.63
N PRO A 349 -16.48 28.65 8.95
CA PRO A 349 -16.89 28.87 7.56
C PRO A 349 -16.10 28.02 6.54
N LEU A 350 -14.90 27.56 6.90
CA LEU A 350 -14.05 26.79 5.99
C LEU A 350 -14.58 25.37 5.81
N THR A 351 -14.67 24.94 4.57
CA THR A 351 -15.04 23.57 4.22
C THR A 351 -13.93 22.61 4.60
N GLU A 352 -14.26 21.61 5.42
CA GLU A 352 -13.37 20.51 5.72
C GLU A 352 -13.60 19.38 4.71
N TYR A 353 -12.52 18.89 4.11
CA TYR A 353 -12.54 17.74 3.19
C TYR A 353 -12.08 16.47 3.89
N ALA A 354 -12.72 15.38 3.52
CA ALA A 354 -12.36 14.02 3.98
C ALA A 354 -12.18 13.08 2.80
N VAL A 355 -11.48 11.97 3.02
CA VAL A 355 -11.36 10.90 2.03
C VAL A 355 -12.48 9.89 2.23
N PHE A 356 -13.33 9.75 1.22
CA PHE A 356 -14.33 8.71 1.10
C PHE A 356 -13.66 7.50 0.43
N SER A 357 -13.39 6.47 1.23
CA SER A 357 -12.50 5.38 0.83
C SER A 357 -13.04 4.47 -0.26
N GLY A 358 -14.37 4.39 -0.41
CA GLY A 358 -15.06 3.39 -1.21
C GLY A 358 -15.01 1.99 -0.58
N ASP A 359 -14.55 1.89 0.65
CA ASP A 359 -14.51 0.66 1.42
C ASP A 359 -15.70 0.62 2.37
N THR A 360 -16.43 -0.50 2.38
CA THR A 360 -17.53 -0.74 3.31
C THR A 360 -16.97 -1.36 4.57
N VAL A 361 -17.32 -0.77 5.72
CA VAL A 361 -16.92 -1.24 7.04
C VAL A 361 -18.13 -1.22 7.99
N ARG A 362 -18.02 -1.90 9.11
CA ARG A 362 -18.90 -1.71 10.27
C ARG A 362 -18.09 -1.36 11.50
N ARG A 363 -18.69 -0.66 12.44
CA ARG A 363 -18.08 -0.30 13.73
C ARG A 363 -18.85 -0.98 14.85
N ASP A 364 -18.16 -1.66 15.77
CA ASP A 364 -18.80 -2.23 16.94
C ASP A 364 -19.09 -1.18 18.03
N ALA A 365 -19.77 -1.59 19.11
CA ALA A 365 -20.12 -0.70 20.22
C ALA A 365 -18.89 -0.16 20.98
N ASP A 366 -17.76 -0.86 20.93
CA ASP A 366 -16.50 -0.44 21.52
C ASP A 366 -15.68 0.48 20.58
N GLY A 367 -16.17 0.74 19.36
CA GLY A 367 -15.56 1.62 18.36
C GLY A 367 -14.52 0.96 17.46
N PHE A 368 -14.37 -0.38 17.51
CA PHE A 368 -13.49 -1.09 16.58
C PHE A 368 -14.15 -1.30 15.23
N LEU A 369 -13.33 -1.20 14.19
CA LEU A 369 -13.76 -1.26 12.80
C LEU A 369 -13.47 -2.63 12.21
N TYR A 370 -14.39 -3.10 11.37
CA TYR A 370 -14.29 -4.37 10.66
C TYR A 370 -14.50 -4.11 9.17
N PHE A 371 -13.53 -4.50 8.37
CA PHE A 371 -13.59 -4.38 6.92
C PHE A 371 -14.57 -5.42 6.36
N ILE A 372 -15.51 -4.98 5.52
CA ILE A 372 -16.46 -5.86 4.85
C ILE A 372 -16.02 -6.09 3.40
N GLY A 373 -15.75 -5.02 2.65
CA GLY A 373 -15.32 -5.13 1.27
C GLY A 373 -15.23 -3.79 0.58
N ARG A 374 -14.74 -3.80 -0.67
CA ARG A 374 -14.74 -2.62 -1.52
C ARG A 374 -16.06 -2.51 -2.27
N ARG A 375 -16.59 -1.30 -2.39
CA ARG A 375 -17.84 -1.04 -3.15
C ARG A 375 -17.76 -1.52 -4.60
N ASP A 376 -16.61 -1.34 -5.23
CA ASP A 376 -16.33 -1.67 -6.63
C ASP A 376 -15.93 -3.13 -6.84
N GLU A 377 -15.58 -3.86 -5.78
CA GLU A 377 -15.20 -5.29 -5.83
C GLU A 377 -16.30 -6.22 -5.31
N MET A 378 -17.35 -5.69 -4.70
CA MET A 378 -18.46 -6.52 -4.18
C MET A 378 -19.14 -7.32 -5.29
N ILE A 379 -19.24 -8.62 -5.10
CA ILE A 379 -19.88 -9.54 -6.03
C ILE A 379 -21.40 -9.44 -5.84
N LYS A 380 -22.11 -9.12 -6.91
CA LYS A 380 -23.57 -8.98 -6.89
C LYS A 380 -24.22 -10.30 -7.31
N THR A 381 -24.45 -11.20 -6.36
CA THR A 381 -24.99 -12.53 -6.62
C THR A 381 -26.35 -12.73 -5.94
N SER A 382 -27.34 -13.22 -6.67
CA SER A 382 -28.71 -13.55 -6.14
C SER A 382 -29.35 -12.41 -5.33
N GLY A 383 -29.08 -11.15 -5.71
CA GLY A 383 -29.56 -9.96 -4.98
C GLY A 383 -28.74 -9.56 -3.75
N PHE A 384 -27.74 -10.35 -3.39
CA PHE A 384 -26.81 -10.05 -2.29
C PHE A 384 -25.54 -9.37 -2.81
N ARG A 385 -24.89 -8.60 -1.92
CA ARG A 385 -23.53 -8.09 -2.13
C ARG A 385 -22.57 -8.90 -1.27
N VAL A 386 -21.77 -9.75 -1.92
CA VAL A 386 -20.82 -10.65 -1.26
C VAL A 386 -19.42 -10.06 -1.36
N SER A 387 -18.72 -10.01 -0.24
CA SER A 387 -17.32 -9.63 -0.20
C SER A 387 -16.44 -10.76 -0.73
N PRO A 388 -15.59 -10.53 -1.74
CA PRO A 388 -14.58 -11.50 -2.13
C PRO A 388 -13.73 -11.99 -0.95
N THR A 389 -13.37 -11.07 -0.05
CA THR A 389 -12.52 -11.35 1.11
C THR A 389 -13.20 -12.33 2.09
N GLU A 390 -14.51 -12.23 2.28
CA GLU A 390 -15.23 -13.17 3.16
C GLU A 390 -15.21 -14.60 2.60
N VAL A 391 -15.32 -14.75 1.28
CA VAL A 391 -15.21 -16.06 0.62
C VAL A 391 -13.78 -16.61 0.75
N GLU A 392 -12.79 -15.76 0.51
CA GLU A 392 -11.35 -16.12 0.61
C GLU A 392 -10.99 -16.59 2.02
N GLU A 393 -11.52 -15.95 3.06
CA GLU A 393 -11.24 -16.32 4.45
C GLU A 393 -11.72 -17.72 4.81
N VAL A 394 -12.90 -18.08 4.35
CA VAL A 394 -13.41 -19.45 4.56
C VAL A 394 -12.49 -20.46 3.87
N LEU A 395 -12.00 -20.14 2.67
CA LEU A 395 -11.06 -21.00 1.96
C LEU A 395 -9.71 -21.10 2.66
N TYR A 396 -9.14 -19.99 3.15
CA TYR A 396 -7.92 -20.01 3.96
C TYR A 396 -8.08 -20.82 5.25
N ALA A 397 -9.25 -20.72 5.91
CA ALA A 397 -9.55 -21.48 7.12
C ALA A 397 -9.67 -23.00 6.90
N THR A 398 -9.73 -23.48 5.65
CA THR A 398 -9.64 -24.91 5.36
C THR A 398 -8.22 -25.47 5.52
N GLY A 399 -7.19 -24.61 5.49
CA GLY A 399 -5.78 -25.00 5.49
C GLY A 399 -5.30 -25.68 4.20
N LYS A 400 -6.16 -25.76 3.16
CA LYS A 400 -5.88 -26.46 1.90
C LYS A 400 -5.39 -25.55 0.79
N VAL A 401 -5.60 -24.23 0.91
CA VAL A 401 -5.18 -23.23 -0.07
C VAL A 401 -4.03 -22.38 0.48
N VAL A 402 -3.07 -22.07 -0.37
CA VAL A 402 -1.94 -21.18 -0.04
C VAL A 402 -2.28 -19.75 -0.39
N GLU A 403 -2.81 -19.53 -1.58
CA GLU A 403 -3.33 -18.25 -2.05
C GLU A 403 -4.67 -18.49 -2.72
N CYS A 404 -5.60 -17.53 -2.56
CA CYS A 404 -6.84 -17.54 -3.34
C CYS A 404 -7.34 -16.13 -3.60
N ALA A 405 -8.11 -15.99 -4.67
CA ALA A 405 -8.82 -14.77 -5.03
C ALA A 405 -10.22 -15.12 -5.52
N ALA A 406 -11.23 -14.54 -4.88
CA ALA A 406 -12.63 -14.65 -5.29
C ALA A 406 -13.03 -13.42 -6.13
N PHE A 407 -13.83 -13.63 -7.17
CA PHE A 407 -14.39 -12.56 -8.00
C PHE A 407 -15.71 -12.97 -8.61
N GLY A 408 -16.48 -11.98 -9.03
CA GLY A 408 -17.76 -12.21 -9.72
C GLY A 408 -17.54 -12.41 -11.21
N VAL A 409 -18.22 -13.43 -11.77
CA VAL A 409 -18.32 -13.66 -13.21
C VAL A 409 -19.79 -13.54 -13.63
N GLU A 410 -20.05 -13.00 -14.80
CA GLU A 410 -21.43 -12.82 -15.26
C GLU A 410 -22.20 -14.15 -15.31
N HIS A 411 -23.43 -14.15 -14.81
CA HIS A 411 -24.29 -15.33 -14.75
C HIS A 411 -25.73 -14.95 -15.03
N VAL A 412 -26.37 -15.67 -15.94
CA VAL A 412 -27.70 -15.35 -16.50
C VAL A 412 -28.80 -15.21 -15.42
N THR A 413 -28.77 -16.04 -14.38
CA THR A 413 -29.83 -16.06 -13.34
C THR A 413 -29.40 -15.41 -12.02
N LEU A 414 -28.12 -15.40 -11.71
CA LEU A 414 -27.63 -14.90 -10.43
C LEU A 414 -27.18 -13.42 -10.47
N GLY A 415 -27.07 -12.84 -11.67
CA GLY A 415 -26.38 -11.60 -11.93
C GLY A 415 -24.88 -11.86 -12.04
N GLN A 416 -24.24 -12.23 -10.93
CA GLN A 416 -22.87 -12.75 -10.92
C GLN A 416 -22.80 -14.09 -10.18
N ALA A 417 -21.99 -15.02 -10.66
CA ALA A 417 -21.57 -16.21 -9.93
C ALA A 417 -20.21 -15.96 -9.30
N ILE A 418 -19.97 -16.53 -8.13
CA ILE A 418 -18.68 -16.41 -7.45
C ILE A 418 -17.73 -17.46 -8.01
N HIS A 419 -16.61 -17.01 -8.58
CA HIS A 419 -15.53 -17.88 -9.00
C HIS A 419 -14.28 -17.62 -8.15
N VAL A 420 -13.47 -18.66 -7.92
CA VAL A 420 -12.24 -18.58 -7.15
C VAL A 420 -11.08 -19.15 -7.96
N VAL A 421 -9.97 -18.44 -7.98
CA VAL A 421 -8.68 -18.99 -8.44
C VAL A 421 -7.79 -19.18 -7.20
N ALA A 422 -7.22 -20.37 -7.04
CA ALA A 422 -6.44 -20.73 -5.86
C ALA A 422 -5.15 -21.46 -6.21
N THR A 423 -4.14 -21.36 -5.33
CA THR A 423 -2.96 -22.20 -5.31
C THR A 423 -3.01 -23.15 -4.11
N VAL A 424 -2.49 -24.34 -4.25
CA VAL A 424 -2.42 -25.36 -3.18
C VAL A 424 -0.96 -25.71 -2.86
N THR A 425 -0.72 -26.23 -1.67
CA THR A 425 0.61 -26.69 -1.28
C THR A 425 1.07 -27.81 -2.22
N GLY A 426 2.31 -27.73 -2.71
CA GLY A 426 2.87 -28.70 -3.65
C GLY A 426 2.72 -30.15 -3.18
N GLY A 427 2.18 -31.01 -4.04
CA GLY A 427 1.96 -32.45 -3.78
C GLY A 427 0.59 -32.84 -3.26
N GLN A 428 -0.31 -31.89 -2.93
CA GLN A 428 -1.70 -32.20 -2.61
C GLN A 428 -2.56 -32.19 -3.87
N ALA A 429 -3.40 -33.22 -4.02
CA ALA A 429 -4.42 -33.24 -5.06
C ALA A 429 -5.44 -32.13 -4.78
N ALA A 430 -5.55 -31.20 -5.70
CA ALA A 430 -6.53 -30.12 -5.62
C ALA A 430 -7.92 -30.66 -5.98
N ASP A 431 -8.84 -30.67 -5.01
CA ASP A 431 -10.23 -31.11 -5.22
C ASP A 431 -11.19 -29.92 -5.00
N ALA A 432 -11.62 -29.33 -6.10
CA ALA A 432 -12.58 -28.22 -6.08
C ALA A 432 -13.93 -28.62 -5.45
N GLY A 433 -14.39 -29.86 -5.71
CA GLY A 433 -15.64 -30.38 -5.16
C GLY A 433 -15.61 -30.46 -3.65
N ALA A 434 -14.50 -30.99 -3.08
CA ALA A 434 -14.31 -31.08 -1.64
C ALA A 434 -14.23 -29.71 -0.98
N LEU A 435 -13.53 -28.74 -1.58
CA LEU A 435 -13.47 -27.38 -1.07
C LEU A 435 -14.83 -26.65 -1.12
N ILE A 436 -15.57 -26.80 -2.22
CA ILE A 436 -16.93 -26.25 -2.34
C ILE A 436 -17.87 -26.88 -1.29
N ALA A 437 -17.73 -28.18 -1.03
CA ALA A 437 -18.51 -28.86 0.01
C ALA A 437 -18.20 -28.30 1.40
N GLU A 438 -16.93 -28.03 1.72
CA GLU A 438 -16.55 -27.37 2.96
C GLU A 438 -17.10 -25.93 3.05
N CYS A 439 -17.08 -25.18 1.95
CA CYS A 439 -17.67 -23.85 1.89
C CYS A 439 -19.18 -23.90 2.21
N ARG A 440 -19.92 -24.88 1.68
CA ARG A 440 -21.35 -25.06 1.96
C ARG A 440 -21.67 -25.26 3.46
N VAL A 441 -20.75 -25.82 4.21
CA VAL A 441 -20.91 -26.01 5.66
C VAL A 441 -20.60 -24.73 6.43
N ARG A 442 -19.70 -23.90 5.93
CA ARG A 442 -19.10 -22.79 6.67
C ARG A 442 -19.67 -21.41 6.32
N MET A 443 -20.41 -21.30 5.18
CA MET A 443 -20.95 -20.02 4.74
C MET A 443 -22.39 -20.17 4.17
N PRO A 444 -23.18 -19.09 4.11
CA PRO A 444 -24.49 -19.07 3.47
C PRO A 444 -24.40 -19.49 2.01
N SER A 445 -25.47 -20.12 1.50
CA SER A 445 -25.50 -20.70 0.15
C SER A 445 -25.20 -19.70 -0.97
N TYR A 446 -25.61 -18.43 -0.80
CA TYR A 446 -25.37 -17.36 -1.77
C TYR A 446 -23.91 -16.91 -1.83
N MET A 447 -23.07 -17.27 -0.84
CA MET A 447 -21.64 -16.97 -0.78
C MET A 447 -20.77 -18.13 -1.31
N VAL A 448 -21.35 -19.30 -1.49
CA VAL A 448 -20.60 -20.49 -1.92
C VAL A 448 -20.11 -20.31 -3.35
N PRO A 449 -18.81 -20.50 -3.62
CA PRO A 449 -18.27 -20.42 -4.97
C PRO A 449 -18.98 -21.41 -5.91
N SER A 450 -19.33 -20.93 -7.11
CA SER A 450 -19.85 -21.78 -8.19
C SER A 450 -18.75 -22.61 -8.84
N GLY A 451 -17.50 -22.17 -8.75
CA GLY A 451 -16.34 -22.89 -9.26
C GLY A 451 -15.04 -22.44 -8.57
N ILE A 452 -14.08 -23.37 -8.50
CA ILE A 452 -12.72 -23.13 -8.03
C ILE A 452 -11.76 -23.67 -9.08
N SER A 453 -10.90 -22.80 -9.60
CA SER A 453 -9.81 -23.17 -10.51
C SER A 453 -8.49 -23.17 -9.76
N PHE A 454 -7.64 -24.15 -10.03
CA PHE A 454 -6.31 -24.24 -9.42
C PHE A 454 -5.23 -23.88 -10.42
N VAL A 455 -4.25 -23.12 -9.94
CA VAL A 455 -3.04 -22.75 -10.67
C VAL A 455 -1.80 -23.16 -9.88
N THR A 456 -0.74 -23.48 -10.59
CA THR A 456 0.54 -23.88 -10.00
C THR A 456 1.46 -22.70 -9.72
N GLU A 457 1.27 -21.62 -10.45
CA GLU A 457 2.04 -20.39 -10.30
C GLU A 457 1.39 -19.48 -9.24
N SER A 458 2.18 -18.57 -8.66
CA SER A 458 1.66 -17.55 -7.77
C SER A 458 0.64 -16.67 -8.50
N LEU A 459 -0.41 -16.25 -7.78
CA LEU A 459 -1.44 -15.38 -8.34
C LEU A 459 -0.86 -14.03 -8.80
N PRO A 460 -1.35 -13.47 -9.92
CA PRO A 460 -0.89 -12.19 -10.42
C PRO A 460 -1.10 -11.09 -9.39
N ARG A 461 -0.12 -10.20 -9.29
CA ARG A 461 -0.12 -9.10 -8.33
C ARG A 461 0.06 -7.77 -9.02
N ASN A 462 -0.57 -6.75 -8.45
CA ASN A 462 -0.30 -5.39 -8.82
C ASN A 462 1.09 -4.95 -8.28
N PRO A 463 1.63 -3.79 -8.72
CA PRO A 463 2.94 -3.30 -8.25
C PRO A 463 3.07 -3.16 -6.74
N ASN A 464 1.97 -3.01 -6.01
CA ASN A 464 1.95 -2.91 -4.55
C ASN A 464 1.93 -4.29 -3.85
N GLY A 465 2.06 -5.39 -4.60
CA GLY A 465 2.09 -6.74 -4.07
C GLY A 465 0.72 -7.35 -3.73
N LYS A 466 -0.39 -6.64 -3.97
CA LYS A 466 -1.75 -7.16 -3.78
C LYS A 466 -2.15 -8.05 -4.97
N ILE A 467 -2.92 -9.11 -4.70
CA ILE A 467 -3.49 -9.95 -5.77
C ILE A 467 -4.36 -9.09 -6.68
N ASP A 468 -4.14 -9.17 -7.98
CA ASP A 468 -4.89 -8.44 -9.01
C ASP A 468 -6.14 -9.23 -9.43
N ARG A 469 -7.22 -9.09 -8.63
CA ARG A 469 -8.51 -9.76 -8.90
C ARG A 469 -9.10 -9.37 -10.25
N LYS A 470 -8.90 -8.12 -10.67
CA LYS A 470 -9.45 -7.63 -11.94
C LYS A 470 -8.79 -8.33 -13.13
N LEU A 471 -7.46 -8.49 -13.09
CA LEU A 471 -6.72 -9.21 -14.09
C LEU A 471 -7.13 -10.69 -14.12
N LEU A 472 -7.33 -11.32 -12.95
CA LEU A 472 -7.82 -12.69 -12.85
C LEU A 472 -9.22 -12.85 -13.46
N ALA A 473 -10.15 -11.96 -13.12
CA ALA A 473 -11.52 -11.97 -13.67
C ALA A 473 -11.53 -11.78 -15.19
N THR A 474 -10.68 -10.89 -15.71
CA THR A 474 -10.54 -10.64 -17.15
C THR A 474 -10.03 -11.88 -17.87
N ARG A 475 -8.93 -12.46 -17.40
CA ARG A 475 -8.34 -13.70 -17.97
C ARG A 475 -9.34 -14.84 -17.97
N TRP A 476 -10.00 -15.05 -16.83
CA TRP A 476 -11.02 -16.10 -16.72
C TRP A 476 -12.15 -15.90 -17.73
N THR A 477 -12.63 -14.66 -17.89
CA THR A 477 -13.70 -14.33 -18.85
C THR A 477 -13.24 -14.54 -20.29
N GLU A 478 -12.00 -14.21 -20.63
CA GLU A 478 -11.43 -14.42 -21.96
C GLU A 478 -11.30 -15.92 -22.28
N GLU A 479 -10.85 -16.73 -21.33
CA GLU A 479 -10.69 -18.20 -21.47
C GLU A 479 -12.03 -18.94 -21.57
N HIS A 480 -13.11 -18.37 -21.02
CA HIS A 480 -14.44 -19.02 -20.98
C HIS A 480 -15.49 -18.32 -21.84
N ARG A 481 -15.08 -17.39 -22.71
CA ARG A 481 -15.91 -16.80 -23.77
C ARG A 481 -15.96 -17.74 -24.99
N ALA A 482 -16.52 -18.94 -24.86
CA ALA A 482 -16.82 -19.82 -25.98
C ALA A 482 -18.33 -19.95 -26.17
#